data_4a0473cca959d0e3b5cddfba92938088
#
_entry.id   4a0473cca959d0e3b5cddfba92938088
#
_cell.length_a   1.000
_cell.length_b   1.000
_cell.length_c   1.000
_cell.angle_alpha   90.00
_cell.angle_beta   90.00
_cell.angle_gamma   90.00
#
_symmetry.space_group_name_H-M   'P 1'
#
loop_
_entity.id
_entity.type
_entity.pdbx_description
1 polymer ?
#
loop_
_entity_poly.entity_id
_entity_poly.type
_entity_poly.pdbx_seq_one_letter_code
_entity_poly.pdbx_strand_id
1 'polypeptide(L)'
;MALFSFNRHQDEIPKNKQIQDIDLNKISPSQFQPRRKFSEDSINELAQTLDKEGLLQPIVIREIDEGDKYEIIAGERRFRAAKSLHWDKIPAIVNNMDDDQAASLALIENLQRENLNPIDEAHAYTNLMKLNNLSQTELAKNMGKSQSYVANKLRLLKLTPKVQSYLVSGEITARHGRALLNLSEKDQGRVVDEILKNNLNVKDTEAIARDVDGYFAKKEKEKTEEKRRVVNRIPKDLKVQINTIKQAVKLAKDSGIKVKVSENKDPDDYKITIELKRK
;
A
#
# COMPACT_ATOMS: atom_id res chain seq x y z
N MET A 1 -7.11 -29.15 -16.84
CA MET A 1 -5.92 -29.75 -16.20
C MET A 1 -4.72 -29.53 -17.10
N ALA A 2 -3.57 -29.11 -16.54
CA ALA A 2 -2.28 -28.84 -17.19
C ALA A 2 -2.14 -27.49 -17.91
N LEU A 3 -1.99 -26.39 -17.16
CA LEU A 3 -1.66 -25.07 -17.71
C LEU A 3 -0.22 -24.60 -17.42
N PHE A 4 0.59 -25.35 -16.68
CA PHE A 4 1.99 -25.00 -16.42
C PHE A 4 2.89 -26.22 -16.27
N SER A 5 2.98 -27.04 -17.32
CA SER A 5 4.03 -28.05 -17.41
C SER A 5 5.21 -27.45 -18.17
N PHE A 6 6.21 -26.93 -17.45
CA PHE A 6 7.54 -26.71 -17.98
C PHE A 6 8.25 -28.06 -18.14
N ASN A 7 7.87 -28.81 -19.15
CA ASN A 7 8.59 -30.01 -19.52
C ASN A 7 9.71 -29.61 -20.50
N ARG A 8 10.96 -29.76 -20.05
CA ARG A 8 12.14 -29.76 -20.94
C ARG A 8 12.10 -30.99 -21.83
N HIS A 9 11.48 -30.85 -22.99
CA HIS A 9 11.79 -31.67 -24.12
C HIS A 9 12.13 -30.72 -25.27
N GLN A 10 13.32 -30.95 -25.81
CA GLN A 10 13.76 -30.40 -27.10
C GLN A 10 12.87 -31.04 -28.17
N ASP A 11 11.82 -30.32 -28.58
CA ASP A 11 11.10 -30.57 -29.80
C ASP A 11 10.44 -29.26 -30.24
N GLU A 12 10.58 -28.94 -31.50
CA GLU A 12 10.08 -27.84 -32.32
C GLU A 12 9.35 -26.72 -31.55
N ILE A 13 9.91 -25.53 -31.57
CA ILE A 13 9.26 -24.35 -30.96
C ILE A 13 7.83 -24.29 -31.52
N PRO A 14 6.79 -24.47 -30.66
CA PRO A 14 5.41 -24.42 -31.12
C PRO A 14 5.19 -23.09 -31.89
N LYS A 15 4.41 -23.13 -32.97
CA LYS A 15 4.10 -21.95 -33.78
C LYS A 15 3.71 -20.72 -32.94
N ASN A 16 3.13 -20.94 -31.77
CA ASN A 16 2.77 -19.93 -30.77
C ASN A 16 3.95 -19.30 -30.02
N LYS A 17 5.19 -19.67 -30.30
CA LYS A 17 6.41 -19.08 -29.69
C LYS A 17 7.37 -18.52 -30.74
N GLN A 18 7.00 -18.51 -32.01
CA GLN A 18 7.81 -17.89 -33.06
C GLN A 18 7.64 -16.38 -32.98
N ILE A 19 8.77 -15.68 -33.10
CA ILE A 19 8.78 -14.20 -33.22
C ILE A 19 8.28 -13.85 -34.61
N GLN A 20 7.29 -12.97 -34.70
CA GLN A 20 6.70 -12.46 -35.93
C GLN A 20 6.74 -10.93 -35.93
N ASP A 21 6.97 -10.35 -37.12
CA ASP A 21 6.86 -8.90 -37.27
C ASP A 21 5.41 -8.51 -37.52
N ILE A 22 4.78 -7.87 -36.53
CA ILE A 22 3.39 -7.48 -36.55
C ILE A 22 3.27 -5.97 -36.76
N ASP A 23 2.35 -5.55 -37.62
CA ASP A 23 2.03 -4.14 -37.88
C ASP A 23 1.54 -3.44 -36.61
N LEU A 24 2.20 -2.32 -36.24
CA LEU A 24 1.84 -1.55 -35.05
C LEU A 24 0.40 -1.05 -35.08
N ASN A 25 -0.17 -0.80 -36.25
CA ASN A 25 -1.54 -0.32 -36.38
C ASN A 25 -2.59 -1.40 -36.02
N LYS A 26 -2.20 -2.68 -36.07
CA LYS A 26 -3.05 -3.80 -35.68
C LYS A 26 -2.99 -4.10 -34.20
N ILE A 27 -2.12 -3.43 -33.44
CA ILE A 27 -1.88 -3.70 -32.01
C ILE A 27 -2.57 -2.64 -31.15
N SER A 28 -3.40 -3.08 -30.21
CA SER A 28 -4.06 -2.23 -29.21
C SER A 28 -3.42 -2.42 -27.82
N PRO A 29 -3.42 -1.36 -26.98
CA PRO A 29 -3.02 -1.49 -25.57
C PRO A 29 -3.91 -2.46 -24.81
N SER A 30 -3.37 -3.10 -23.77
CA SER A 30 -4.13 -4.03 -22.91
C SER A 30 -5.24 -3.31 -22.15
N GLN A 31 -6.43 -3.92 -22.13
CA GLN A 31 -7.55 -3.48 -21.27
C GLN A 31 -7.29 -3.78 -19.79
N PHE A 32 -6.40 -4.73 -19.50
CA PHE A 32 -6.13 -5.24 -18.14
C PHE A 32 -4.94 -4.55 -17.46
N GLN A 33 -4.28 -3.60 -18.12
CA GLN A 33 -3.10 -2.92 -17.55
C GLN A 33 -3.49 -1.83 -16.55
N PRO A 34 -3.12 -1.95 -15.26
CA PRO A 34 -3.47 -0.97 -14.23
C PRO A 34 -2.69 0.34 -14.38
N ARG A 35 -1.53 0.32 -15.04
CA ARG A 35 -0.67 1.49 -15.20
C ARG A 35 -0.98 2.26 -16.49
N ARG A 36 -1.84 3.28 -16.37
CA ARG A 36 -2.19 4.17 -17.49
C ARG A 36 -1.20 5.33 -17.70
N LYS A 37 -0.38 5.68 -16.70
CA LYS A 37 0.58 6.79 -16.77
C LYS A 37 2.01 6.26 -16.79
N PHE A 38 2.68 6.43 -17.91
CA PHE A 38 4.13 6.26 -18.06
C PHE A 38 4.76 7.65 -18.13
N SER A 39 5.92 7.88 -17.51
CA SER A 39 6.64 9.15 -17.71
C SER A 39 7.15 9.19 -19.14
N GLU A 40 6.92 10.30 -19.82
CA GLU A 40 7.40 10.51 -21.20
C GLU A 40 8.91 10.37 -21.29
N ASP A 41 9.65 10.87 -20.28
CA ASP A 41 11.10 10.72 -20.21
C ASP A 41 11.55 9.27 -20.29
N SER A 42 10.89 8.38 -19.55
CA SER A 42 11.24 6.95 -19.51
C SER A 42 10.89 6.19 -20.80
N ILE A 43 9.95 6.71 -21.59
CA ILE A 43 9.65 6.19 -22.94
C ILE A 43 10.69 6.70 -23.93
N ASN A 44 11.08 7.97 -23.84
CA ASN A 44 12.08 8.59 -24.70
C ASN A 44 13.47 7.95 -24.51
N GLU A 45 13.91 7.69 -23.28
CA GLU A 45 15.14 6.94 -23.01
C GLU A 45 15.13 5.55 -23.65
N LEU A 46 13.99 4.84 -23.52
CA LEU A 46 13.84 3.52 -24.15
C LEU A 46 13.82 3.63 -25.67
N ALA A 47 13.19 4.67 -26.25
CA ALA A 47 13.17 4.89 -27.69
C ALA A 47 14.58 5.13 -28.23
N GLN A 48 15.43 5.92 -27.57
CA GLN A 48 16.81 6.10 -27.93
C GLN A 48 17.64 4.80 -27.95
N THR A 49 17.35 3.92 -27.01
CA THR A 49 17.99 2.59 -26.95
C THR A 49 17.50 1.70 -28.08
N LEU A 50 16.19 1.71 -28.38
CA LEU A 50 15.60 0.95 -29.48
C LEU A 50 16.10 1.42 -30.85
N ASP A 51 16.34 2.72 -31.02
CA ASP A 51 16.86 3.29 -32.26
C ASP A 51 18.30 2.83 -32.54
N LYS A 52 19.12 2.67 -31.50
CA LYS A 52 20.52 2.26 -31.60
C LYS A 52 20.74 0.76 -31.69
N GLU A 53 20.03 0.00 -30.88
CA GLU A 53 20.30 -1.43 -30.66
C GLU A 53 19.18 -2.34 -31.20
N GLY A 54 18.07 -1.76 -31.64
CA GLY A 54 16.88 -2.50 -32.01
C GLY A 54 16.15 -3.09 -30.83
N LEU A 55 15.10 -3.87 -31.09
CA LEU A 55 14.30 -4.53 -30.06
C LEU A 55 14.90 -5.88 -29.68
N LEU A 56 15.67 -5.93 -28.59
CA LEU A 56 16.32 -7.17 -28.11
C LEU A 56 15.33 -8.21 -27.58
N GLN A 57 14.18 -7.76 -27.04
CA GLN A 57 13.15 -8.64 -26.52
C GLN A 57 11.81 -8.34 -27.18
N PRO A 58 11.16 -9.31 -27.85
CA PRO A 58 9.88 -9.11 -28.49
C PRO A 58 8.79 -8.73 -27.46
N ILE A 59 7.75 -8.07 -27.93
CA ILE A 59 6.53 -7.90 -27.16
C ILE A 59 5.72 -9.18 -27.17
N VAL A 60 4.83 -9.36 -26.18
CA VAL A 60 3.87 -10.49 -26.15
C VAL A 60 2.48 -9.93 -26.42
N ILE A 61 1.82 -10.48 -27.40
CA ILE A 61 0.48 -10.08 -27.83
C ILE A 61 -0.44 -11.28 -27.91
N ARG A 62 -1.75 -11.05 -27.85
CA ARG A 62 -2.77 -12.04 -28.17
C ARG A 62 -3.61 -11.60 -29.35
N GLU A 63 -4.15 -12.53 -30.04
CA GLU A 63 -5.12 -12.31 -31.10
C GLU A 63 -6.51 -12.08 -30.49
N ILE A 64 -7.24 -11.05 -30.97
CA ILE A 64 -8.58 -10.69 -30.49
C ILE A 64 -9.66 -10.78 -31.57
N ASP A 65 -9.30 -10.70 -32.86
CA ASP A 65 -10.24 -10.79 -34.01
C ASP A 65 -9.60 -11.61 -35.13
N GLU A 66 -9.72 -12.92 -35.13
CA GLU A 66 -9.30 -13.86 -36.18
C GLU A 66 -8.09 -13.42 -37.06
N GLY A 67 -7.03 -12.89 -36.41
CA GLY A 67 -5.79 -12.43 -37.06
C GLY A 67 -5.75 -10.98 -37.53
N ASP A 68 -6.83 -10.22 -37.37
CA ASP A 68 -6.87 -8.84 -37.82
C ASP A 68 -6.45 -7.82 -36.74
N LYS A 69 -6.63 -8.16 -35.47
CA LYS A 69 -6.26 -7.28 -34.35
C LYS A 69 -5.60 -8.06 -33.23
N TYR A 70 -4.70 -7.37 -32.55
CA TYR A 70 -3.93 -7.90 -31.44
C TYR A 70 -4.04 -7.00 -30.21
N GLU A 71 -3.94 -7.58 -29.03
CA GLU A 71 -3.88 -6.89 -27.76
C GLU A 71 -2.56 -7.20 -27.06
N ILE A 72 -1.93 -6.16 -26.48
CA ILE A 72 -0.65 -6.31 -25.76
C ILE A 72 -0.89 -7.01 -24.44
N ILE A 73 -0.17 -8.10 -24.20
CA ILE A 73 -0.09 -8.76 -22.90
C ILE A 73 1.08 -8.23 -22.08
N ALA A 74 2.27 -8.17 -22.70
CA ALA A 74 3.47 -7.64 -22.06
C ALA A 74 4.32 -6.84 -23.05
N GLY A 75 4.97 -5.78 -22.55
CA GLY A 75 5.85 -4.96 -23.38
C GLY A 75 5.27 -3.61 -23.82
N GLU A 76 4.24 -3.08 -23.13
CA GLU A 76 3.60 -1.78 -23.42
C GLU A 76 4.60 -0.62 -23.62
N ARG A 77 5.66 -0.55 -22.77
CA ARG A 77 6.68 0.50 -22.91
C ARG A 77 7.45 0.38 -24.24
N ARG A 78 7.77 -0.86 -24.66
CA ARG A 78 8.48 -1.13 -25.92
C ARG A 78 7.59 -0.77 -27.11
N PHE A 79 6.32 -1.13 -27.05
CA PHE A 79 5.34 -0.74 -28.06
C PHE A 79 5.23 0.78 -28.20
N ARG A 80 5.11 1.51 -27.08
CA ARG A 80 5.03 2.98 -27.11
C ARG A 80 6.31 3.63 -27.64
N ALA A 81 7.47 3.10 -27.26
CA ALA A 81 8.76 3.57 -27.78
C ALA A 81 8.90 3.30 -29.28
N ALA A 82 8.53 2.10 -29.76
CA ALA A 82 8.51 1.80 -31.19
C ALA A 82 7.53 2.71 -31.95
N LYS A 83 6.37 3.00 -31.39
CA LYS A 83 5.38 3.91 -31.96
C LYS A 83 5.91 5.35 -32.03
N SER A 84 6.64 5.84 -31.02
CA SER A 84 7.28 7.17 -31.06
C SER A 84 8.40 7.28 -32.11
N LEU A 85 9.03 6.16 -32.47
CA LEU A 85 10.01 6.04 -33.53
C LEU A 85 9.38 5.83 -34.91
N HIS A 86 8.06 5.83 -35.02
CA HIS A 86 7.31 5.60 -36.25
C HIS A 86 7.66 4.29 -36.98
N TRP A 87 7.92 3.22 -36.21
CA TRP A 87 8.12 1.89 -36.81
C TRP A 87 6.81 1.38 -37.44
N ASP A 88 6.92 0.73 -38.59
CA ASP A 88 5.76 0.10 -39.24
C ASP A 88 5.39 -1.22 -38.55
N LYS A 89 6.41 -1.99 -38.15
CA LYS A 89 6.25 -3.32 -37.56
C LYS A 89 7.09 -3.47 -36.29
N ILE A 90 6.68 -4.37 -35.42
CA ILE A 90 7.40 -4.69 -34.19
C ILE A 90 7.49 -6.22 -34.00
N PRO A 91 8.68 -6.75 -33.63
CA PRO A 91 8.83 -8.15 -33.27
C PRO A 91 7.94 -8.52 -32.08
N ALA A 92 7.07 -9.48 -32.27
CA ALA A 92 6.08 -9.93 -31.28
C ALA A 92 5.98 -11.45 -31.21
N ILE A 93 5.64 -11.98 -30.03
CA ILE A 93 5.23 -13.36 -29.83
C ILE A 93 3.70 -13.36 -29.71
N VAL A 94 3.04 -14.07 -30.65
CA VAL A 94 1.58 -14.21 -30.62
C VAL A 94 1.22 -15.40 -29.76
N ASN A 95 0.45 -15.16 -28.71
CA ASN A 95 -0.10 -16.21 -27.83
C ASN A 95 -1.62 -16.28 -28.02
N ASN A 96 -2.13 -17.45 -28.35
CA ASN A 96 -3.58 -17.69 -28.36
C ASN A 96 -4.03 -17.93 -26.93
N MET A 97 -4.74 -16.97 -26.34
CA MET A 97 -5.26 -17.04 -24.99
C MET A 97 -6.59 -16.30 -24.88
N ASP A 98 -7.46 -16.80 -24.02
CA ASP A 98 -8.72 -16.16 -23.69
C ASP A 98 -8.52 -14.95 -22.74
N ASP A 99 -9.59 -14.23 -22.45
CA ASP A 99 -9.56 -13.04 -21.60
C ASP A 99 -9.10 -13.34 -20.17
N ASP A 100 -9.51 -14.47 -19.60
CA ASP A 100 -9.15 -14.88 -18.23
C ASP A 100 -7.65 -15.21 -18.13
N GLN A 101 -7.12 -15.89 -19.16
CA GLN A 101 -5.70 -16.19 -19.26
C GLN A 101 -4.86 -14.92 -19.43
N ALA A 102 -5.33 -14.00 -20.28
CA ALA A 102 -4.65 -12.72 -20.49
C ALA A 102 -4.66 -11.85 -19.21
N ALA A 103 -5.80 -11.76 -18.54
CA ALA A 103 -5.92 -11.07 -17.26
C ALA A 103 -5.02 -11.71 -16.18
N SER A 104 -4.96 -13.04 -16.13
CA SER A 104 -4.09 -13.78 -15.20
C SER A 104 -2.62 -13.47 -15.44
N LEU A 105 -2.18 -13.47 -16.69
CA LEU A 105 -0.79 -13.17 -17.04
C LEU A 105 -0.40 -11.74 -16.70
N ALA A 106 -1.29 -10.77 -16.96
CA ALA A 106 -1.09 -9.38 -16.58
C ALA A 106 -1.00 -9.19 -15.05
N LEU A 107 -1.79 -9.95 -14.27
CA LEU A 107 -1.70 -9.96 -12.81
C LEU A 107 -0.38 -10.55 -12.31
N ILE A 108 0.10 -11.65 -12.93
CA ILE A 108 1.38 -12.29 -12.58
C ILE A 108 2.55 -11.34 -12.89
N GLU A 109 2.54 -10.69 -14.07
CA GLU A 109 3.58 -9.69 -14.42
C GLU A 109 3.61 -8.56 -13.39
N ASN A 110 2.43 -8.05 -13.02
CA ASN A 110 2.34 -7.00 -12.01
C ASN A 110 2.82 -7.45 -10.62
N LEU A 111 2.58 -8.71 -10.24
CA LEU A 111 3.07 -9.31 -8.99
C LEU A 111 4.59 -9.48 -8.94
N GLN A 112 5.26 -9.59 -10.09
CA GLN A 112 6.72 -9.70 -10.19
C GLN A 112 7.44 -8.36 -10.04
N ARG A 113 6.69 -7.25 -9.92
CA ARG A 113 7.30 -5.92 -9.76
C ARG A 113 7.93 -5.76 -8.38
N GLU A 114 9.11 -5.16 -8.37
CA GLU A 114 9.74 -4.73 -7.13
C GLU A 114 8.86 -3.68 -6.41
N ASN A 115 8.72 -3.82 -5.09
CA ASN A 115 7.99 -2.90 -4.21
C ASN A 115 6.46 -2.86 -4.33
N LEU A 116 5.81 -3.99 -4.65
CA LEU A 116 4.37 -4.08 -4.52
C LEU A 116 3.96 -4.04 -3.02
N ASN A 117 3.03 -3.17 -2.66
CA ASN A 117 2.57 -3.13 -1.27
C ASN A 117 1.76 -4.39 -0.91
N PRO A 118 1.73 -4.78 0.38
CA PRO A 118 1.14 -6.05 0.80
C PRO A 118 -0.37 -6.17 0.57
N ILE A 119 -1.10 -5.07 0.42
CA ILE A 119 -2.55 -5.07 0.14
C ILE A 119 -2.81 -5.30 -1.34
N ASP A 120 -2.07 -4.63 -2.23
CA ASP A 120 -2.19 -4.87 -3.68
C ASP A 120 -1.78 -6.31 -4.03
N GLU A 121 -0.73 -6.85 -3.39
CA GLU A 121 -0.34 -8.25 -3.54
C GLU A 121 -1.48 -9.20 -3.12
N ALA A 122 -2.17 -8.92 -2.01
CA ALA A 122 -3.29 -9.72 -1.54
C ALA A 122 -4.50 -9.64 -2.49
N HIS A 123 -4.79 -8.47 -3.05
CA HIS A 123 -5.84 -8.31 -4.08
C HIS A 123 -5.50 -9.08 -5.35
N ALA A 124 -4.24 -9.00 -5.82
CA ALA A 124 -3.80 -9.76 -7.00
C ALA A 124 -3.95 -11.27 -6.78
N TYR A 125 -3.58 -11.79 -5.61
CA TYR A 125 -3.81 -13.21 -5.26
C TYR A 125 -5.30 -13.57 -5.26
N THR A 126 -6.16 -12.71 -4.69
CA THR A 126 -7.61 -12.93 -4.70
C THR A 126 -8.17 -13.02 -6.12
N ASN A 127 -7.72 -12.13 -7.00
CA ASN A 127 -8.15 -12.10 -8.39
C ASN A 127 -7.65 -13.32 -9.17
N LEU A 128 -6.37 -13.70 -9.00
CA LEU A 128 -5.83 -14.91 -9.62
C LEU A 128 -6.57 -16.19 -9.20
N MET A 129 -6.92 -16.30 -7.91
CA MET A 129 -7.71 -17.42 -7.40
C MET A 129 -9.08 -17.48 -8.06
N LYS A 130 -9.76 -16.32 -8.21
CA LYS A 130 -11.09 -16.24 -8.82
C LYS A 130 -11.06 -16.57 -10.31
N LEU A 131 -10.17 -15.94 -11.08
CA LEU A 131 -10.05 -16.11 -12.52
C LEU A 131 -9.73 -17.57 -12.91
N ASN A 132 -8.88 -18.22 -12.14
CA ASN A 132 -8.40 -19.57 -12.46
C ASN A 132 -9.04 -20.67 -11.59
N ASN A 133 -10.05 -20.36 -10.77
CA ASN A 133 -10.68 -21.27 -9.82
C ASN A 133 -9.67 -22.04 -8.94
N LEU A 134 -8.60 -21.33 -8.48
CA LEU A 134 -7.52 -21.94 -7.71
C LEU A 134 -7.78 -21.88 -6.20
N SER A 135 -7.41 -22.94 -5.51
CA SER A 135 -7.23 -22.93 -4.06
C SER A 135 -5.97 -22.13 -3.67
N GLN A 136 -5.86 -21.71 -2.40
CA GLN A 136 -4.66 -21.06 -1.89
C GLN A 136 -3.40 -21.91 -2.04
N THR A 137 -3.54 -23.23 -1.92
CA THR A 137 -2.43 -24.18 -2.07
C THR A 137 -1.93 -24.24 -3.50
N GLU A 138 -2.84 -24.32 -4.46
CA GLU A 138 -2.50 -24.33 -5.89
C GLU A 138 -1.89 -23.03 -6.34
N LEU A 139 -2.47 -21.88 -5.92
CA LEU A 139 -1.89 -20.58 -6.19
C LEU A 139 -0.46 -20.47 -5.64
N ALA A 140 -0.26 -20.88 -4.38
CA ALA A 140 1.06 -20.85 -3.75
C ALA A 140 2.08 -21.69 -4.54
N LYS A 141 1.71 -22.90 -4.94
CA LYS A 141 2.53 -23.79 -5.79
C LYS A 141 2.89 -23.11 -7.11
N ASN A 142 1.91 -22.51 -7.80
CA ASN A 142 2.10 -21.84 -9.08
C ASN A 142 3.02 -20.62 -8.98
N MET A 143 2.97 -19.91 -7.85
CA MET A 143 3.79 -18.73 -7.58
C MET A 143 5.16 -19.06 -6.95
N GLY A 144 5.48 -20.33 -6.69
CA GLY A 144 6.71 -20.73 -6.00
C GLY A 144 6.79 -20.23 -4.56
N LYS A 145 5.64 -20.05 -3.89
CA LYS A 145 5.53 -19.59 -2.50
C LYS A 145 4.96 -20.68 -1.60
N SER A 146 5.09 -20.50 -0.29
CA SER A 146 4.39 -21.38 0.66
C SER A 146 2.90 -21.01 0.75
N GLN A 147 2.04 -21.99 1.02
CA GLN A 147 0.62 -21.75 1.26
C GLN A 147 0.42 -20.76 2.43
N SER A 148 1.23 -20.85 3.49
CA SER A 148 1.17 -19.92 4.61
C SER A 148 1.55 -18.49 4.23
N TYR A 149 2.44 -18.29 3.24
CA TYR A 149 2.76 -16.96 2.73
C TYR A 149 1.52 -16.33 2.05
N VAL A 150 0.87 -17.06 1.14
CA VAL A 150 -0.34 -16.60 0.46
C VAL A 150 -1.47 -16.34 1.46
N ALA A 151 -1.73 -17.28 2.36
CA ALA A 151 -2.77 -17.13 3.39
C ALA A 151 -2.53 -15.89 4.27
N ASN A 152 -1.29 -15.63 4.68
CA ASN A 152 -0.95 -14.45 5.48
C ASN A 152 -1.18 -13.13 4.72
N LYS A 153 -0.97 -13.08 3.42
CA LYS A 153 -1.27 -11.91 2.60
C LYS A 153 -2.79 -11.71 2.48
N LEU A 154 -3.53 -12.76 2.14
CA LEU A 154 -5.00 -12.70 2.02
C LEU A 154 -5.68 -12.27 3.32
N ARG A 155 -5.16 -12.70 4.48
CA ARG A 155 -5.70 -12.27 5.78
C ARG A 155 -5.62 -10.76 6.01
N LEU A 156 -4.67 -10.04 5.41
CA LEU A 156 -4.55 -8.59 5.56
C LEU A 156 -5.77 -7.83 5.00
N LEU A 157 -6.49 -8.41 4.05
CA LEU A 157 -7.73 -7.85 3.51
C LEU A 157 -8.89 -7.83 4.52
N LYS A 158 -8.76 -8.55 5.65
CA LYS A 158 -9.74 -8.54 6.75
C LYS A 158 -9.53 -7.39 7.73
N LEU A 159 -8.45 -6.65 7.60
CA LEU A 159 -8.17 -5.47 8.43
C LEU A 159 -9.08 -4.31 8.03
N THR A 160 -9.28 -3.38 8.96
CA THR A 160 -10.04 -2.15 8.68
C THR A 160 -9.37 -1.32 7.58
N PRO A 161 -10.15 -0.54 6.79
CA PRO A 161 -9.60 0.31 5.73
C PRO A 161 -8.50 1.27 6.24
N LYS A 162 -8.63 1.76 7.48
CA LYS A 162 -7.62 2.59 8.13
C LYS A 162 -6.28 1.87 8.27
N VAL A 163 -6.29 0.61 8.76
CA VAL A 163 -5.05 -0.18 8.91
C VAL A 163 -4.48 -0.56 7.56
N GLN A 164 -5.33 -0.89 6.59
CA GLN A 164 -4.90 -1.18 5.22
C GLN A 164 -4.21 0.03 4.58
N SER A 165 -4.70 1.25 4.79
CA SER A 165 -4.05 2.46 4.23
C SER A 165 -2.63 2.64 4.73
N TYR A 166 -2.36 2.35 6.01
CA TYR A 166 -1.01 2.41 6.58
C TYR A 166 -0.08 1.27 6.08
N LEU A 167 -0.65 0.13 5.69
CA LEU A 167 0.10 -0.93 5.01
C LEU A 167 0.48 -0.53 3.58
N VAL A 168 -0.41 0.18 2.89
CA VAL A 168 -0.19 0.70 1.53
C VAL A 168 0.87 1.79 1.53
N SER A 169 0.81 2.74 2.49
CA SER A 169 1.81 3.82 2.63
C SER A 169 3.17 3.31 3.14
N GLY A 170 3.23 2.08 3.67
CA GLY A 170 4.46 1.52 4.24
C GLY A 170 4.78 2.01 5.66
N GLU A 171 3.91 2.79 6.29
CA GLU A 171 4.08 3.27 7.68
C GLU A 171 4.07 2.14 8.70
N ILE A 172 3.36 1.06 8.41
CA ILE A 172 3.40 -0.19 9.16
C ILE A 172 3.70 -1.37 8.22
N THR A 173 4.29 -2.42 8.75
CA THR A 173 4.63 -3.63 7.99
C THR A 173 3.50 -4.66 8.00
N ALA A 174 3.51 -5.59 7.06
CA ALA A 174 2.58 -6.73 7.04
C ALA A 174 2.61 -7.57 8.35
N ARG A 175 3.73 -7.56 9.08
CA ARG A 175 3.84 -8.23 10.39
C ARG A 175 3.03 -7.49 11.46
N HIS A 176 3.08 -6.15 11.49
CA HIS A 176 2.21 -5.34 12.36
C HIS A 176 0.73 -5.60 12.03
N GLY A 177 0.35 -5.57 10.75
CA GLY A 177 -1.03 -5.87 10.33
C GLY A 177 -1.51 -7.25 10.82
N ARG A 178 -0.66 -8.28 10.74
CA ARG A 178 -1.05 -9.62 11.22
C ARG A 178 -1.32 -9.68 12.72
N ALA A 179 -0.57 -8.91 13.52
CA ALA A 179 -0.80 -8.83 14.97
C ALA A 179 -2.19 -8.24 15.31
N LEU A 180 -2.75 -7.42 14.42
CA LEU A 180 -4.04 -6.74 14.62
C LEU A 180 -5.24 -7.56 14.15
N LEU A 181 -5.06 -8.67 13.42
CA LEU A 181 -6.14 -9.44 12.78
C LEU A 181 -7.22 -9.99 13.73
N ASN A 182 -6.85 -10.27 14.97
CA ASN A 182 -7.77 -10.85 15.95
C ASN A 182 -8.45 -9.80 16.84
N LEU A 183 -8.15 -8.51 16.60
CA LEU A 183 -8.72 -7.40 17.36
C LEU A 183 -10.05 -6.94 16.76
N SER A 184 -10.90 -6.35 17.59
CA SER A 184 -12.09 -5.64 17.13
C SER A 184 -11.68 -4.45 16.23
N GLU A 185 -12.55 -3.99 15.33
CA GLU A 185 -12.28 -2.83 14.47
C GLU A 185 -11.87 -1.58 15.28
N LYS A 186 -12.53 -1.37 16.44
CA LYS A 186 -12.21 -0.29 17.36
C LYS A 186 -10.78 -0.41 17.91
N ASP A 187 -10.38 -1.61 18.29
CA ASP A 187 -9.06 -1.83 18.87
C ASP A 187 -7.96 -1.85 17.83
N GLN A 188 -8.25 -2.33 16.61
CA GLN A 188 -7.34 -2.15 15.48
C GLN A 188 -7.00 -0.66 15.29
N GLY A 189 -8.01 0.23 15.32
CA GLY A 189 -7.82 1.67 15.24
C GLY A 189 -6.98 2.25 16.38
N ARG A 190 -7.23 1.82 17.63
CA ARG A 190 -6.49 2.29 18.82
C ARG A 190 -5.02 1.84 18.79
N VAL A 191 -4.78 0.58 18.44
CA VAL A 191 -3.43 0.02 18.46
C VAL A 191 -2.62 0.54 17.28
N VAL A 192 -3.21 0.73 16.09
CA VAL A 192 -2.46 1.31 14.96
C VAL A 192 -2.03 2.75 15.22
N ASP A 193 -2.89 3.56 15.86
CA ASP A 193 -2.51 4.93 16.27
C ASP A 193 -1.36 4.90 17.27
N GLU A 194 -1.33 3.90 18.15
CA GLU A 194 -0.26 3.72 19.13
C GLU A 194 1.06 3.31 18.47
N ILE A 195 1.00 2.40 17.47
CA ILE A 195 2.17 1.99 16.66
C ILE A 195 2.81 3.21 16.02
N LEU A 196 2.01 4.04 15.36
CA LEU A 196 2.49 5.22 14.64
C LEU A 196 3.07 6.28 15.59
N LYS A 197 2.38 6.53 16.71
CA LYS A 197 2.78 7.55 17.67
C LYS A 197 4.11 7.24 18.35
N ASN A 198 4.37 5.97 18.66
CA ASN A 198 5.52 5.57 19.46
C ASN A 198 6.53 4.73 18.64
N ASN A 199 6.37 4.62 17.32
CA ASN A 199 7.21 3.79 16.44
C ASN A 199 7.42 2.37 16.99
N LEU A 200 6.32 1.72 17.41
CA LEU A 200 6.38 0.41 18.03
C LEU A 200 6.91 -0.65 17.04
N ASN A 201 7.74 -1.53 17.53
CA ASN A 201 8.13 -2.71 16.77
C ASN A 201 7.05 -3.80 16.79
N VAL A 202 7.24 -4.86 16.00
CA VAL A 202 6.28 -5.97 15.88
C VAL A 202 6.04 -6.66 17.23
N LYS A 203 7.10 -6.87 18.01
CA LYS A 203 7.02 -7.57 19.31
C LYS A 203 6.18 -6.78 20.32
N ASP A 204 6.38 -5.47 20.38
CA ASP A 204 5.61 -4.59 21.26
C ASP A 204 4.15 -4.51 20.81
N THR A 205 3.92 -4.46 19.48
CA THR A 205 2.57 -4.52 18.90
C THR A 205 1.85 -5.82 19.30
N GLU A 206 2.51 -6.97 19.20
CA GLU A 206 1.95 -8.26 19.60
C GLU A 206 1.67 -8.30 21.11
N ALA A 207 2.51 -7.69 21.93
CA ALA A 207 2.29 -7.61 23.37
C ALA A 207 1.03 -6.78 23.70
N ILE A 208 0.84 -5.64 23.04
CA ILE A 208 -0.36 -4.80 23.18
C ILE A 208 -1.60 -5.56 22.69
N ALA A 209 -1.49 -6.24 21.53
CA ALA A 209 -2.61 -6.98 20.94
C ALA A 209 -3.11 -8.15 21.82
N ARG A 210 -2.29 -8.67 22.72
CA ARG A 210 -2.71 -9.70 23.71
C ARG A 210 -3.60 -9.17 24.80
N ASP A 211 -3.42 -7.92 25.22
CA ASP A 211 -4.19 -7.27 26.27
C ASP A 211 -4.30 -5.76 26.00
N VAL A 212 -5.18 -5.41 25.06
CA VAL A 212 -5.39 -4.03 24.63
C VAL A 212 -5.92 -3.16 25.77
N ASP A 213 -6.92 -3.66 26.49
CA ASP A 213 -7.56 -2.86 27.53
C ASP A 213 -6.65 -2.66 28.74
N GLY A 214 -5.91 -3.68 29.16
CA GLY A 214 -4.90 -3.56 30.22
C GLY A 214 -3.81 -2.55 29.88
N TYR A 215 -3.31 -2.58 28.63
CA TYR A 215 -2.31 -1.62 28.18
C TYR A 215 -2.81 -0.17 28.24
N PHE A 216 -3.99 0.11 27.69
CA PHE A 216 -4.52 1.46 27.67
C PHE A 216 -4.95 1.95 29.06
N ALA A 217 -5.49 1.06 29.90
CA ALA A 217 -5.82 1.40 31.30
C ALA A 217 -4.57 1.76 32.11
N LYS A 218 -3.46 1.02 31.94
CA LYS A 218 -2.18 1.34 32.58
C LYS A 218 -1.65 2.70 32.11
N LYS A 219 -1.68 2.96 30.81
CA LYS A 219 -1.24 4.22 30.23
C LYS A 219 -2.05 5.43 30.70
N GLU A 220 -3.36 5.27 30.89
CA GLU A 220 -4.20 6.33 31.49
C GLU A 220 -3.87 6.59 32.95
N LYS A 221 -3.60 5.55 33.73
CA LYS A 221 -3.15 5.70 35.13
C LYS A 221 -1.83 6.44 35.21
N GLU A 222 -0.84 6.06 34.40
CA GLU A 222 0.47 6.70 34.35
C GLU A 222 0.36 8.20 34.00
N LYS A 223 -0.45 8.56 33.00
CA LYS A 223 -0.71 9.95 32.65
C LYS A 223 -1.39 10.72 33.78
N THR A 224 -2.29 10.07 34.52
CA THR A 224 -3.00 10.70 35.62
C THR A 224 -2.05 10.94 36.83
N GLU A 225 -1.18 9.98 37.09
CA GLU A 225 -0.16 10.08 38.15
C GLU A 225 0.89 11.14 37.81
N GLU A 226 1.34 11.19 36.56
CA GLU A 226 2.29 12.20 36.09
C GLU A 226 1.69 13.62 36.22
N LYS A 227 0.43 13.83 35.82
CA LYS A 227 -0.28 15.08 36.05
C LYS A 227 -0.39 15.44 37.54
N ARG A 228 -0.64 14.45 38.41
CA ARG A 228 -0.69 14.68 39.87
C ARG A 228 0.68 15.05 40.43
N ARG A 229 1.77 14.43 39.98
CA ARG A 229 3.14 14.74 40.40
C ARG A 229 3.54 16.17 39.99
N VAL A 230 3.23 16.59 38.78
CA VAL A 230 3.48 17.96 38.31
C VAL A 230 2.69 18.98 39.15
N VAL A 231 1.40 18.72 39.42
CA VAL A 231 0.58 19.60 40.24
C VAL A 231 1.07 19.67 41.69
N ASN A 232 1.64 18.62 42.26
CA ASN A 232 2.16 18.60 43.63
C ASN A 232 3.54 19.26 43.77
N ARG A 233 4.29 19.48 42.70
CA ARG A 233 5.57 20.19 42.72
C ARG A 233 5.42 21.73 42.76
N ILE A 234 4.23 22.26 42.46
CA ILE A 234 3.97 23.69 42.54
C ILE A 234 3.85 24.11 44.02
N PRO A 235 4.62 25.05 44.52
CA PRO A 235 4.54 25.54 45.89
C PRO A 235 3.12 26.00 46.27
N LYS A 236 2.73 25.80 47.54
CA LYS A 236 1.34 26.06 47.98
C LYS A 236 0.93 27.52 47.77
N ASP A 237 1.84 28.46 48.00
CA ASP A 237 1.67 29.90 47.82
C ASP A 237 1.42 30.22 46.32
N LEU A 238 2.14 29.60 45.42
CA LEU A 238 1.96 29.80 43.97
C LEU A 238 0.62 29.20 43.49
N LYS A 239 0.16 28.10 44.11
CA LYS A 239 -1.18 27.53 43.80
C LYS A 239 -2.31 28.53 44.12
N VAL A 240 -2.21 29.26 45.23
CA VAL A 240 -3.22 30.24 45.61
C VAL A 240 -3.25 31.40 44.57
N GLN A 241 -2.09 31.86 44.17
CA GLN A 241 -1.98 32.95 43.17
C GLN A 241 -2.51 32.52 41.80
N ILE A 242 -2.18 31.29 41.37
CA ILE A 242 -2.68 30.73 40.13
C ILE A 242 -4.22 30.61 40.16
N ASN A 243 -4.80 30.15 41.27
CA ASN A 243 -6.26 30.04 41.40
C ASN A 243 -6.95 31.41 41.35
N THR A 244 -6.34 32.44 41.95
CA THR A 244 -6.83 33.84 41.87
C THR A 244 -6.84 34.34 40.44
N ILE A 245 -5.76 34.10 39.68
CA ILE A 245 -5.68 34.45 38.26
C ILE A 245 -6.75 33.73 37.46
N LYS A 246 -6.96 32.41 37.70
CA LYS A 246 -8.00 31.65 37.01
C LYS A 246 -9.42 32.15 37.32
N GLN A 247 -9.69 32.55 38.54
CA GLN A 247 -10.97 33.17 38.90
C GLN A 247 -11.16 34.50 38.17
N ALA A 248 -10.14 35.36 38.12
CA ALA A 248 -10.20 36.61 37.38
C ALA A 248 -10.45 36.43 35.88
N VAL A 249 -9.79 35.41 35.27
CA VAL A 249 -10.03 35.02 33.88
C VAL A 249 -11.45 34.54 33.65
N LYS A 250 -12.02 33.77 34.58
CA LYS A 250 -13.41 33.30 34.51
C LYS A 250 -14.38 34.47 34.54
N LEU A 251 -14.21 35.40 35.48
CA LEU A 251 -15.03 36.60 35.58
C LEU A 251 -14.95 37.47 34.29
N ALA A 252 -13.77 37.60 33.71
CA ALA A 252 -13.60 38.32 32.43
C ALA A 252 -14.35 37.63 31.27
N LYS A 253 -14.35 36.29 31.21
CA LYS A 253 -15.15 35.51 30.21
C LYS A 253 -16.63 35.71 30.44
N ASP A 254 -17.08 35.62 31.69
CA ASP A 254 -18.49 35.75 32.05
C ASP A 254 -19.01 37.20 31.76
N SER A 255 -18.11 38.18 31.78
CA SER A 255 -18.39 39.57 31.36
C SER A 255 -18.36 39.77 29.82
N GLY A 256 -18.25 38.71 29.03
CA GLY A 256 -18.33 38.79 27.57
C GLY A 256 -17.02 39.15 26.86
N ILE A 257 -15.89 39.21 27.58
CA ILE A 257 -14.56 39.46 26.98
C ILE A 257 -14.02 38.15 26.38
N LYS A 258 -13.51 38.17 25.14
CA LYS A 258 -12.81 37.01 24.54
C LYS A 258 -11.42 36.89 25.18
N VAL A 259 -11.26 35.86 26.02
CA VAL A 259 -10.01 35.59 26.75
C VAL A 259 -9.42 34.28 26.25
N LYS A 260 -8.19 34.31 25.73
CA LYS A 260 -7.38 33.13 25.42
C LYS A 260 -6.30 32.98 26.49
N VAL A 261 -6.20 31.79 27.07
CA VAL A 261 -5.23 31.48 28.12
C VAL A 261 -4.37 30.31 27.66
N SER A 262 -3.06 30.46 27.75
CA SER A 262 -2.09 29.39 27.60
C SER A 262 -1.24 29.27 28.87
N GLU A 263 -1.04 28.01 29.34
CA GLU A 263 -0.28 27.69 30.55
C GLU A 263 0.93 26.85 30.17
N ASN A 264 2.14 27.27 30.56
CA ASN A 264 3.29 26.38 30.66
C ASN A 264 3.46 25.98 32.12
N LYS A 265 3.37 24.66 32.42
CA LYS A 265 3.38 24.15 33.80
C LYS A 265 4.76 23.59 34.17
N ASP A 266 5.81 24.30 33.80
CA ASP A 266 7.14 23.97 34.31
C ASP A 266 7.20 24.28 35.82
N PRO A 267 7.67 23.33 36.68
CA PRO A 267 7.76 23.56 38.13
C PRO A 267 8.67 24.71 38.51
N ASP A 268 9.71 24.97 37.70
CA ASP A 268 10.71 26.01 37.96
C ASP A 268 10.40 27.32 37.25
N ASP A 269 9.56 27.31 36.19
CA ASP A 269 9.14 28.49 35.43
C ASP A 269 7.67 28.37 34.99
N TYR A 270 6.75 28.56 35.97
CA TYR A 270 5.32 28.51 35.70
C TYR A 270 4.83 29.80 35.00
N LYS A 271 4.52 29.69 33.69
CA LYS A 271 4.09 30.85 32.89
C LYS A 271 2.63 30.74 32.49
N ILE A 272 1.85 31.78 32.81
CA ILE A 272 0.48 31.94 32.32
C ILE A 272 0.47 33.16 31.36
N THR A 273 0.06 32.90 30.12
CA THR A 273 -0.15 33.96 29.13
C THR A 273 -1.65 34.16 28.92
N ILE A 274 -2.12 35.37 29.12
CA ILE A 274 -3.53 35.76 29.01
C ILE A 274 -3.65 36.82 27.91
N GLU A 275 -4.36 36.47 26.84
CA GLU A 275 -4.67 37.38 25.74
C GLU A 275 -6.13 37.83 25.86
N LEU A 276 -6.36 39.12 25.99
CA LEU A 276 -7.67 39.75 26.01
C LEU A 276 -7.95 40.42 24.67
N LYS A 277 -9.05 40.07 24.01
CA LYS A 277 -9.48 40.75 22.78
C LYS A 277 -10.78 41.47 23.06
N ARG A 278 -10.77 42.80 22.79
CA ARG A 278 -11.99 43.59 22.77
C ARG A 278 -12.92 43.08 21.66
N LYS A 279 -14.24 43.04 21.92
CA LYS A 279 -15.23 42.82 20.88
C LYS A 279 -15.20 43.89 19.84
#